data_d71d5b0a8d3bbc653206dc37646d8418
#
_entry.id   d71d5b0a8d3bbc653206dc37646d8418
#
_cell.length_a   1.000
_cell.length_b   1.000
_cell.length_c   1.000
_cell.angle_alpha   90.00
_cell.angle_beta   90.00
_cell.angle_gamma   90.00
#
_symmetry.space_group_name_H-M   'P 1'
#
loop_
_entity.id
_entity.type
_entity.pdbx_description
1 polymer ?
#
loop_
_entity_poly.entity_id
_entity_poly.type
_entity_poly.pdbx_seq_one_letter_code
_entity_poly.pdbx_strand_id
1 'polypeptide(L)'
;AGCMLTAIGVATLRTWNPAFGGPVSEGARSFIQDIGLNVFIAVLAANVGSKVLDSFQGTTVIWLAIIGLLGATVPPFLAFLYGNYVMKMNAVVNAGACAGGRNSTPALNGLLDVSKSAIGATAYPVTYALTSAMVLISGYIAMILS
;
A
#
# COMPACT_ATOMS: atom_id res chain seq x y z
N ALA A 1 5.26 10.25 -8.03
CA ALA A 1 4.39 10.58 -9.17
C ALA A 1 5.09 10.36 -10.51
N GLY A 2 6.32 10.89 -10.72
CA GLY A 2 7.03 10.78 -12.00
C GLY A 2 7.26 9.34 -12.48
N CYS A 3 7.74 8.45 -11.61
CA CYS A 3 7.96 7.04 -11.96
C CYS A 3 6.66 6.29 -12.32
N MET A 4 5.53 6.65 -11.74
CA MET A 4 4.23 6.06 -12.10
C MET A 4 3.78 6.54 -13.48
N LEU A 5 3.93 7.83 -13.77
CA LEU A 5 3.58 8.41 -15.07
C LEU A 5 4.43 7.82 -16.19
N THR A 6 5.74 7.67 -15.97
CA THR A 6 6.64 7.03 -16.93
C THR A 6 6.30 5.54 -17.12
N ALA A 7 5.97 4.82 -16.07
CA ALA A 7 5.55 3.41 -16.16
C ALA A 7 4.24 3.25 -16.95
N ILE A 8 3.24 4.14 -16.70
CA ILE A 8 2.00 4.17 -17.48
C ILE A 8 2.28 4.54 -18.95
N GLY A 9 3.14 5.54 -19.19
CA GLY A 9 3.54 5.93 -20.54
C GLY A 9 4.21 4.79 -21.32
N VAL A 10 5.12 4.05 -20.69
CA VAL A 10 5.75 2.87 -21.30
C VAL A 10 4.74 1.74 -21.52
N ALA A 11 3.81 1.53 -20.60
CA ALA A 11 2.76 0.53 -20.76
C ALA A 11 1.81 0.86 -21.92
N THR A 12 1.43 2.13 -22.09
CA THR A 12 0.60 2.58 -23.23
C THR A 12 1.33 2.53 -24.55
N LEU A 13 2.62 2.90 -24.60
CA LEU A 13 3.46 2.75 -25.79
C LEU A 13 3.58 1.28 -26.24
N ARG A 14 3.68 0.37 -25.29
CA ARG A 14 3.68 -1.08 -25.57
C ARG A 14 2.36 -1.56 -26.18
N THR A 15 1.23 -0.99 -25.78
CA THR A 15 -0.08 -1.34 -26.35
C THR A 15 -0.18 -0.90 -27.81
N TRP A 16 0.52 0.20 -28.19
CA TRP A 16 0.54 0.71 -29.57
C TRP A 16 1.59 0.04 -30.44
N ASN A 17 2.71 -0.42 -29.87
CA ASN A 17 3.81 -1.05 -30.61
C ASN A 17 4.31 -2.30 -29.87
N PRO A 18 3.79 -3.49 -30.19
CA PRO A 18 4.14 -4.75 -29.50
C PRO A 18 5.62 -5.17 -29.71
N ALA A 19 6.33 -4.53 -30.63
CA ALA A 19 7.77 -4.72 -30.84
C ALA A 19 8.63 -4.04 -29.75
N PHE A 20 8.05 -3.13 -28.96
CA PHE A 20 8.74 -2.41 -27.90
C PHE A 20 8.57 -3.15 -26.55
N GLY A 21 9.52 -4.01 -26.23
CA GLY A 21 9.55 -4.74 -24.96
C GLY A 21 8.82 -6.09 -25.02
N GLY A 22 9.57 -7.18 -25.03
CA GLY A 22 9.04 -8.54 -24.97
C GLY A 22 8.14 -8.78 -23.73
N PRO A 23 7.36 -9.87 -23.69
CA PRO A 23 6.53 -10.21 -22.54
C PRO A 23 7.44 -10.43 -21.31
N VAL A 24 7.36 -9.54 -20.34
CA VAL A 24 8.03 -9.72 -19.05
C VAL A 24 7.28 -10.84 -18.33
N SER A 25 7.99 -11.92 -18.00
CA SER A 25 7.41 -13.03 -17.23
C SER A 25 6.91 -12.52 -15.87
N GLU A 26 5.86 -13.12 -15.35
CA GLU A 26 5.31 -12.75 -14.04
C GLU A 26 6.36 -12.85 -12.93
N GLY A 27 7.25 -13.85 -13.01
CA GLY A 27 8.37 -14.00 -12.08
C GLY A 27 9.36 -12.84 -12.14
N ALA A 28 9.71 -12.36 -13.33
CA ALA A 28 10.61 -11.21 -13.47
C ALA A 28 9.96 -9.92 -12.97
N ARG A 29 8.65 -9.74 -13.18
CA ARG A 29 7.89 -8.61 -12.64
C ARG A 29 7.89 -8.61 -11.11
N SER A 30 7.57 -9.75 -10.49
CA SER A 30 7.56 -9.89 -9.04
C SER A 30 8.95 -9.66 -8.45
N PHE A 31 9.99 -10.20 -9.06
CA PHE A 31 11.38 -10.00 -8.63
C PHE A 31 11.80 -8.53 -8.63
N ILE A 32 11.50 -7.80 -9.73
CA ILE A 32 11.81 -6.36 -9.82
C ILE A 32 10.99 -5.56 -8.80
N GLN A 33 9.73 -5.94 -8.57
CA GLN A 33 8.87 -5.31 -7.58
C GLN A 33 9.42 -5.50 -6.15
N ASP A 34 9.85 -6.71 -5.82
CA ASP A 34 10.41 -7.04 -4.50
C ASP A 34 11.73 -6.31 -4.25
N ILE A 35 12.63 -6.28 -5.25
CA ILE A 35 13.87 -5.50 -5.16
C ILE A 35 13.57 -4.01 -5.01
N GLY A 36 12.66 -3.47 -5.83
CA GLY A 36 12.27 -2.06 -5.75
C GLY A 36 11.72 -1.68 -4.38
N LEU A 37 10.87 -2.54 -3.81
CA LEU A 37 10.31 -2.34 -2.48
C LEU A 37 11.39 -2.40 -1.40
N ASN A 38 12.29 -3.40 -1.44
CA ASN A 38 13.36 -3.54 -0.47
C ASN A 38 14.35 -2.38 -0.52
N VAL A 39 14.74 -1.93 -1.71
CA VAL A 39 15.60 -0.76 -1.89
C VAL A 39 14.92 0.50 -1.39
N PHE A 40 13.63 0.69 -1.69
CA PHE A 40 12.85 1.82 -1.19
C PHE A 40 12.83 1.86 0.35
N ILE A 41 12.53 0.71 0.99
CA ILE A 41 12.51 0.61 2.46
C ILE A 41 13.90 0.88 3.05
N ALA A 42 14.96 0.35 2.44
CA ALA A 42 16.33 0.57 2.91
C ALA A 42 16.73 2.06 2.82
N VAL A 43 16.44 2.72 1.70
CA VAL A 43 16.70 4.16 1.52
C VAL A 43 15.89 5.00 2.50
N LEU A 44 14.62 4.64 2.71
CA LEU A 44 13.74 5.32 3.64
C LEU A 44 14.24 5.17 5.08
N ALA A 45 14.63 3.96 5.48
CA ALA A 45 15.22 3.69 6.80
C ALA A 45 16.53 4.46 7.01
N ALA A 46 17.41 4.53 6.00
CA ALA A 46 18.64 5.29 6.07
C ALA A 46 18.42 6.80 6.23
N ASN A 47 17.45 7.37 5.49
CA ASN A 47 17.18 8.81 5.53
C ASN A 47 16.38 9.25 6.78
N VAL A 48 15.48 8.40 7.26
CA VAL A 48 14.61 8.74 8.38
C VAL A 48 15.20 8.24 9.70
N GLY A 49 15.94 7.14 9.67
CA GLY A 49 16.45 6.48 10.88
C GLY A 49 17.30 7.38 11.75
N SER A 50 18.20 8.18 11.18
CA SER A 50 19.03 9.14 11.93
C SER A 50 18.16 10.22 12.61
N LYS A 51 17.19 10.78 11.90
CA LYS A 51 16.27 11.80 12.44
C LYS A 51 15.35 11.24 13.51
N VAL A 52 14.95 9.98 13.37
CA VAL A 52 14.17 9.28 14.37
C VAL A 52 14.98 9.08 15.63
N LEU A 53 16.24 8.63 15.52
CA LEU A 53 17.14 8.44 16.68
C LEU A 53 17.37 9.75 17.44
N ASP A 54 17.56 10.87 16.75
CA ASP A 54 17.70 12.20 17.36
C ASP A 54 16.42 12.67 18.05
N SER A 55 15.27 12.28 17.52
CA SER A 55 13.95 12.60 18.08
C SER A 55 13.53 11.64 19.19
N PHE A 56 14.25 10.53 19.39
CA PHE A 56 13.96 9.49 20.37
C PHE A 56 14.38 9.90 21.79
N GLN A 57 14.06 11.13 22.19
CA GLN A 57 14.30 11.61 23.55
C GLN A 57 12.96 11.85 24.27
N GLY A 58 12.74 11.09 25.34
CA GLY A 58 11.66 11.34 26.29
C GLY A 58 10.32 10.64 26.01
N THR A 59 9.31 11.11 26.71
CA THR A 59 7.92 10.56 26.73
C THR A 59 7.21 10.64 25.37
N THR A 60 7.66 11.52 24.48
CA THR A 60 7.06 11.75 23.14
C THR A 60 7.07 10.49 22.28
N VAL A 61 8.13 9.67 22.38
CA VAL A 61 8.26 8.41 21.62
C VAL A 61 7.17 7.41 21.99
N ILE A 62 6.90 7.30 23.30
CA ILE A 62 5.86 6.38 23.78
C ILE A 62 4.51 6.80 23.24
N TRP A 63 4.18 8.10 23.27
CA TRP A 63 2.93 8.61 22.73
C TRP A 63 2.82 8.42 21.21
N LEU A 64 3.89 8.67 20.46
CA LEU A 64 3.93 8.42 19.02
C LEU A 64 3.75 6.93 18.69
N ALA A 65 4.38 6.03 19.46
CA ALA A 65 4.21 4.59 19.28
C ALA A 65 2.77 4.15 19.57
N ILE A 66 2.16 4.64 20.64
CA ILE A 66 0.77 4.32 20.99
C ILE A 66 -0.19 4.85 19.92
N ILE A 67 -0.06 6.11 19.52
CA ILE A 67 -0.92 6.71 18.48
C ILE A 67 -0.73 6.00 17.15
N GLY A 68 0.51 5.66 16.78
CA GLY A 68 0.82 4.90 15.57
C GLY A 68 0.20 3.51 15.59
N LEU A 69 0.30 2.80 16.72
CA LEU A 69 -0.30 1.47 16.90
C LEU A 69 -1.83 1.54 16.81
N LEU A 70 -2.44 2.47 17.50
CA LEU A 70 -3.89 2.67 17.47
C LEU A 70 -4.37 3.09 16.08
N GLY A 71 -3.71 4.04 15.44
CA GLY A 71 -4.03 4.47 14.08
C GLY A 71 -3.83 3.37 13.04
N ALA A 72 -2.89 2.46 13.27
CA ALA A 72 -2.65 1.33 12.38
C ALA A 72 -3.67 0.19 12.56
N THR A 73 -4.21 -0.02 13.75
CA THR A 73 -5.06 -1.17 14.06
C THR A 73 -6.55 -0.83 14.10
N VAL A 74 -6.93 0.29 14.70
CA VAL A 74 -8.35 0.62 14.95
C VAL A 74 -9.13 0.86 13.65
N PRO A 75 -8.69 1.72 12.70
CA PRO A 75 -9.47 1.98 11.49
C PRO A 75 -9.70 0.74 10.62
N PRO A 76 -8.68 -0.11 10.32
CA PRO A 76 -8.93 -1.31 9.52
C PRO A 76 -9.82 -2.32 10.24
N PHE A 77 -9.70 -2.41 11.56
CA PHE A 77 -10.55 -3.29 12.35
C PHE A 77 -12.02 -2.86 12.31
N LEU A 78 -12.28 -1.56 12.48
CA LEU A 78 -13.62 -1.00 12.36
C LEU A 78 -14.18 -1.15 10.94
N ALA A 79 -13.37 -0.90 9.92
CA ALA A 79 -13.75 -1.09 8.52
C ALA A 79 -14.11 -2.56 8.24
N PHE A 80 -13.33 -3.51 8.78
CA PHE A 80 -13.60 -4.93 8.64
C PHE A 80 -14.90 -5.34 9.33
N LEU A 81 -15.15 -4.85 10.54
CA LEU A 81 -16.41 -5.09 11.25
C LEU A 81 -17.60 -4.51 10.49
N TYR A 82 -17.48 -3.26 10.02
CA TYR A 82 -18.53 -2.61 9.25
C TYR A 82 -18.87 -3.38 7.97
N GLY A 83 -17.86 -3.80 7.21
CA GLY A 83 -18.04 -4.59 5.99
C GLY A 83 -18.70 -5.94 6.25
N ASN A 84 -18.35 -6.61 7.36
CA ASN A 84 -18.94 -7.90 7.72
C ASN A 84 -20.37 -7.79 8.26
N TYR A 85 -20.60 -6.86 9.21
CA TYR A 85 -21.88 -6.81 9.93
C TYR A 85 -22.94 -5.95 9.24
N VAL A 86 -22.53 -4.83 8.63
CA VAL A 86 -23.45 -3.88 7.99
C VAL A 86 -23.63 -4.20 6.51
N MET A 87 -22.53 -4.34 5.78
CA MET A 87 -22.57 -4.60 4.33
C MET A 87 -22.74 -6.09 4.00
N LYS A 88 -22.60 -6.98 5.00
CA LYS A 88 -22.70 -8.45 4.82
C LYS A 88 -21.82 -8.98 3.69
N MET A 89 -20.66 -8.38 3.52
CA MET A 89 -19.67 -8.79 2.52
C MET A 89 -19.04 -10.12 2.91
N ASN A 90 -18.57 -10.88 1.90
CA ASN A 90 -17.76 -12.04 2.16
C ASN A 90 -16.49 -11.62 2.90
N ALA A 91 -16.13 -12.32 3.99
CA ALA A 91 -15.02 -11.97 4.88
C ALA A 91 -13.68 -11.85 4.12
N VAL A 92 -13.44 -12.70 3.11
CA VAL A 92 -12.21 -12.68 2.30
C VAL A 92 -12.15 -11.45 1.40
N VAL A 93 -13.28 -11.09 0.78
CA VAL A 93 -13.41 -9.88 -0.07
C VAL A 93 -13.20 -8.63 0.78
N ASN A 94 -13.84 -8.59 1.96
CA ASN A 94 -13.74 -7.49 2.90
C ASN A 94 -12.30 -7.31 3.43
N ALA A 95 -11.62 -8.41 3.78
CA ALA A 95 -10.21 -8.38 4.18
C ALA A 95 -9.30 -7.87 3.04
N GLY A 96 -9.58 -8.28 1.79
CA GLY A 96 -8.91 -7.75 0.61
C GLY A 96 -9.12 -6.24 0.42
N ALA A 97 -10.35 -5.76 0.61
CA ALA A 97 -10.68 -4.34 0.58
C ALA A 97 -9.94 -3.57 1.69
N CYS A 98 -9.86 -4.10 2.91
CA CYS A 98 -9.11 -3.51 4.00
C CYS A 98 -7.60 -3.45 3.73
N ALA A 99 -7.04 -4.50 3.12
CA ALA A 99 -5.63 -4.54 2.69
C ALA A 99 -5.34 -3.46 1.64
N GLY A 100 -6.24 -3.28 0.66
CA GLY A 100 -6.16 -2.22 -0.35
C GLY A 100 -6.28 -0.83 0.25
N GLY A 101 -7.22 -0.63 1.19
CA GLY A 101 -7.41 0.62 1.92
C GLY A 101 -6.20 1.05 2.76
N ARG A 102 -5.29 0.11 3.07
CA ARG A 102 -4.01 0.39 3.73
C ARG A 102 -2.81 0.47 2.78
N ASN A 103 -3.03 0.35 1.48
CA ASN A 103 -1.95 0.24 0.48
C ASN A 103 -0.94 -0.88 0.82
N SER A 104 -1.41 -1.98 1.41
CA SER A 104 -0.55 -3.06 1.92
C SER A 104 -0.60 -4.29 1.03
N THR A 105 0.32 -4.38 0.08
CA THR A 105 0.51 -5.59 -0.75
C THR A 105 0.89 -6.82 0.09
N PRO A 106 1.76 -6.72 1.12
CA PRO A 106 2.05 -7.87 1.97
C PRO A 106 0.81 -8.43 2.69
N ALA A 107 -0.12 -7.56 3.12
CA ALA A 107 -1.36 -8.00 3.74
C ALA A 107 -2.25 -8.76 2.75
N LEU A 108 -2.30 -8.32 1.48
CA LEU A 108 -3.01 -9.06 0.44
C LEU A 108 -2.38 -10.44 0.21
N ASN A 109 -1.06 -10.49 0.06
CA ASN A 109 -0.36 -11.76 -0.16
C ASN A 109 -0.61 -12.74 1.00
N GLY A 110 -0.50 -12.28 2.25
CA GLY A 110 -0.83 -13.08 3.42
C GLY A 110 -2.29 -13.56 3.42
N LEU A 111 -3.24 -12.71 3.00
CA LEU A 111 -4.63 -13.10 2.86
C LEU A 111 -4.84 -14.20 1.81
N LEU A 112 -4.20 -14.08 0.65
CA LEU A 112 -4.28 -15.07 -0.43
C LEU A 112 -3.67 -16.40 0.00
N ASP A 113 -2.56 -16.37 0.73
CA ASP A 113 -1.90 -17.56 1.26
C ASP A 113 -2.76 -18.30 2.29
N VAL A 114 -3.42 -17.58 3.17
CA VAL A 114 -4.28 -18.17 4.21
C VAL A 114 -5.63 -18.62 3.63
N SER A 115 -6.25 -17.81 2.80
CA SER A 115 -7.58 -18.12 2.25
C SER A 115 -7.56 -19.15 1.12
N LYS A 116 -6.38 -19.38 0.52
CA LYS A 116 -6.21 -20.20 -0.70
C LYS A 116 -7.17 -19.81 -1.83
N SER A 117 -7.60 -18.56 -1.86
CA SER A 117 -8.61 -18.04 -2.79
C SER A 117 -8.19 -16.68 -3.33
N ALA A 118 -8.29 -16.51 -4.65
CA ALA A 118 -8.01 -15.24 -5.32
C ALA A 118 -9.13 -14.19 -5.16
N ILE A 119 -10.26 -14.55 -4.53
CA ILE A 119 -11.41 -13.65 -4.38
C ILE A 119 -11.04 -12.38 -3.59
N GLY A 120 -10.14 -12.47 -2.62
CA GLY A 120 -9.65 -11.30 -1.86
C GLY A 120 -8.96 -10.24 -2.74
N ALA A 121 -8.32 -10.67 -3.83
CA ALA A 121 -7.66 -9.76 -4.76
C ALA A 121 -8.63 -8.91 -5.61
N THR A 122 -9.91 -9.25 -5.69
CA THR A 122 -10.86 -8.54 -6.55
C THR A 122 -11.22 -7.14 -6.01
N ALA A 123 -11.33 -6.99 -4.70
CA ALA A 123 -11.66 -5.72 -4.05
C ALA A 123 -10.43 -4.85 -3.79
N TYR A 124 -9.25 -5.45 -3.71
CA TYR A 124 -8.00 -4.76 -3.40
C TYR A 124 -7.67 -3.58 -4.32
N PRO A 125 -7.70 -3.70 -5.68
CA PRO A 125 -7.29 -2.62 -6.57
C PRO A 125 -8.17 -1.37 -6.44
N VAL A 126 -9.46 -1.55 -6.20
CA VAL A 126 -10.42 -0.44 -6.08
C VAL A 126 -10.13 0.40 -4.84
N THR A 127 -10.01 -0.25 -3.70
CA THR A 127 -9.71 0.43 -2.43
C THR A 127 -8.31 1.00 -2.40
N TYR A 128 -7.33 0.31 -3.00
CA TYR A 128 -5.97 0.78 -3.17
C TYR A 128 -5.90 2.09 -3.99
N ALA A 129 -6.60 2.14 -5.12
CA ALA A 129 -6.63 3.33 -5.98
C ALA A 129 -7.26 4.54 -5.26
N LEU A 130 -8.41 4.32 -4.58
CA LEU A 130 -9.08 5.37 -3.79
C LEU A 130 -8.18 5.91 -2.67
N THR A 131 -7.58 5.02 -1.91
CA THR A 131 -6.71 5.43 -0.79
C THR A 131 -5.46 6.14 -1.29
N SER A 132 -4.85 5.67 -2.38
CA SER A 132 -3.70 6.33 -2.99
C SER A 132 -4.03 7.77 -3.43
N ALA A 133 -5.21 7.98 -4.04
CA ALA A 133 -5.67 9.32 -4.40
C ALA A 133 -5.88 10.20 -3.16
N MET A 134 -6.52 9.67 -2.12
CA MET A 134 -6.74 10.40 -0.86
C MET A 134 -5.43 10.77 -0.15
N VAL A 135 -4.45 9.87 -0.14
CA VAL A 135 -3.11 10.15 0.44
C VAL A 135 -2.40 11.27 -0.32
N LEU A 136 -2.50 11.30 -1.64
CA LEU A 136 -1.91 12.39 -2.44
C LEU A 136 -2.58 13.73 -2.12
N ILE A 137 -3.90 13.76 -2.03
CA ILE A 137 -4.65 14.98 -1.69
C ILE A 137 -4.32 15.44 -0.27
N SER A 138 -4.29 14.54 0.70
CA SER A 138 -3.96 14.86 2.09
C SER A 138 -2.53 15.36 2.25
N GLY A 139 -1.59 14.77 1.51
CA GLY A 139 -0.20 15.23 1.48
C GLY A 139 -0.08 16.64 0.91
N TYR A 140 -0.83 16.95 -0.14
CA TYR A 140 -0.88 18.30 -0.72
C TYR A 140 -1.47 19.34 0.25
N ILE A 141 -2.57 18.98 0.93
CA ILE A 141 -3.20 19.85 1.96
C ILE A 141 -2.23 20.09 3.13
N ALA A 142 -1.55 19.03 3.61
CA ALA A 142 -0.58 19.17 4.68
C ALA A 142 0.58 20.11 4.30
N MET A 143 1.01 20.08 3.04
CA MET A 143 2.07 20.96 2.54
C MET A 143 1.63 22.43 2.43
N ILE A 144 0.33 22.70 2.18
CA ILE A 144 -0.19 24.06 2.14
C ILE A 144 -0.37 24.63 3.56
N LEU A 145 -0.68 23.79 4.54
CA LEU A 145 -0.93 24.18 5.92
C LEU A 145 0.35 24.27 6.78
N SER A 146 1.48 23.78 6.28
CA SER A 146 2.79 23.83 6.92
C SER A 146 3.59 25.06 6.49
#